data_d03c29136afa8cd3ced38f1efb779ddb
#
_entry.id   d03c29136afa8cd3ced38f1efb779ddb
#
_cell.length_a   1.000
_cell.length_b   1.000
_cell.length_c   1.000
_cell.angle_alpha   90.00
_cell.angle_beta   90.00
_cell.angle_gamma   90.00
#
_symmetry.space_group_name_H-M   'P 1'
#
loop_
_entity.id
_entity.type
_entity.pdbx_description
1 polymer ?
#
loop_
_entity_poly.entity_id
_entity_poly.type
_entity_poly.pdbx_seq_one_letter_code
_entity_poly.pdbx_strand_id
1 'polypeptide(L)'
;EKAAYYAGIIMGRNPDVSYGTYRLLSFDELWKKSGFDESEHMFSVRTRSADEEYGNGVHQWYCGMQDAGGVLQKGPWVGNRFHWYCLFDNEDYRITKGVKHRFQYDSQVKNGRGYYYPGTPEYKLMATGKNMDDVKVQEPVAPFNDGLTYTNSISSNCLAFTTKYADVTDPTIGRTDAYWPFLRYADIVLIYAEAQCELNDGISQDAIDALNDIRIRSNAKEASVTGDGAIETKVELRSVIFEERAKELAYEGDRRWDLLRWGIYLDVMNSLGGINEDGTRTPYDEGSINKRREFRHLLYPLPSLEVSTNMAIDKNNPGWN
;
A
#
# COMPACT_ATOMS: atom_id res chain seq x y z
N GLU A 1 -13.85 -18.25 -13.20
CA GLU A 1 -14.63 -17.93 -14.43
C GLU A 1 -15.38 -16.62 -14.31
N LYS A 2 -16.34 -16.48 -13.38
CA LYS A 2 -17.16 -15.26 -13.26
C LYS A 2 -16.33 -13.99 -13.03
N ALA A 3 -15.28 -14.04 -12.19
CA ALA A 3 -14.42 -12.89 -11.95
C ALA A 3 -13.71 -12.42 -13.23
N ALA A 4 -13.12 -13.36 -14.00
CA ALA A 4 -12.49 -13.05 -15.28
C ALA A 4 -13.51 -12.50 -16.31
N TYR A 5 -14.71 -13.08 -16.35
CA TYR A 5 -15.77 -12.63 -17.24
C TYR A 5 -16.19 -11.18 -16.96
N TYR A 6 -16.58 -10.85 -15.72
CA TYR A 6 -17.07 -9.51 -15.40
C TYR A 6 -15.96 -8.45 -15.41
N ALA A 7 -14.76 -8.79 -14.94
CA ALA A 7 -13.63 -7.88 -15.03
C ALA A 7 -13.26 -7.63 -16.51
N GLY A 8 -13.25 -8.67 -17.33
CA GLY A 8 -13.00 -8.57 -18.78
C GLY A 8 -14.00 -7.68 -19.51
N ILE A 9 -15.29 -7.69 -19.12
CA ILE A 9 -16.30 -6.77 -19.64
C ILE A 9 -15.93 -5.31 -19.34
N ILE A 10 -15.61 -5.04 -18.08
CA ILE A 10 -15.25 -3.68 -17.63
C ILE A 10 -13.98 -3.18 -18.35
N MET A 11 -13.02 -4.07 -18.58
CA MET A 11 -11.78 -3.76 -19.28
C MET A 11 -11.90 -3.68 -20.81
N GLY A 12 -13.08 -4.00 -21.36
CA GLY A 12 -13.25 -4.11 -22.81
C GLY A 12 -12.50 -5.29 -23.45
N ARG A 13 -12.10 -6.28 -22.64
CA ARG A 13 -11.41 -7.51 -23.10
C ARG A 13 -12.38 -8.68 -23.38
N ASN A 14 -13.67 -8.47 -23.14
CA ASN A 14 -14.70 -9.46 -23.50
C ASN A 14 -15.18 -9.20 -24.94
N PRO A 15 -15.19 -10.20 -25.83
CA PRO A 15 -15.57 -10.01 -27.23
C PRO A 15 -17.07 -9.73 -27.42
N ASP A 16 -17.91 -10.15 -26.47
CA ASP A 16 -19.36 -10.08 -26.64
C ASP A 16 -19.97 -8.79 -26.04
N VAL A 17 -19.36 -8.24 -24.99
CA VAL A 17 -19.89 -7.08 -24.27
C VAL A 17 -18.74 -6.20 -23.77
N SER A 18 -18.83 -4.89 -23.99
CA SER A 18 -17.87 -3.92 -23.47
C SER A 18 -18.60 -2.73 -22.86
N TYR A 19 -18.21 -2.37 -21.64
CA TYR A 19 -18.62 -1.13 -20.95
C TYR A 19 -17.47 -0.13 -20.82
N GLY A 20 -16.51 -0.17 -21.72
CA GLY A 20 -15.20 0.43 -21.66
C GLY A 20 -15.12 1.96 -21.64
N THR A 21 -15.53 2.61 -20.55
CA THR A 21 -15.17 4.01 -20.26
C THR A 21 -14.08 4.13 -19.19
N TYR A 22 -13.81 3.06 -18.47
CA TYR A 22 -12.80 3.04 -17.41
C TYR A 22 -11.40 2.86 -17.96
N ARG A 23 -10.46 3.59 -17.41
CA ARG A 23 -9.05 3.52 -17.78
C ARG A 23 -8.16 3.85 -16.59
N LEU A 24 -6.91 3.39 -16.62
CA LEU A 24 -5.89 3.83 -15.69
C LEU A 24 -5.53 5.29 -15.97
N LEU A 25 -5.52 6.10 -14.93
CA LEU A 25 -4.99 7.45 -14.97
C LEU A 25 -3.46 7.43 -14.89
N SER A 26 -2.81 8.48 -15.33
CA SER A 26 -1.39 8.65 -15.02
C SER A 26 -1.19 8.71 -13.50
N PHE A 27 -0.02 8.28 -13.03
CA PHE A 27 0.23 8.31 -11.58
C PHE A 27 0.11 9.72 -10.98
N ASP A 28 0.51 10.75 -11.76
CA ASP A 28 0.48 12.13 -11.33
C ASP A 28 -0.95 12.70 -11.25
N GLU A 29 -1.91 12.14 -11.98
CA GLU A 29 -3.33 12.56 -11.96
C GLU A 29 -4.14 11.78 -10.94
N LEU A 30 -3.84 10.50 -10.74
CA LEU A 30 -4.63 9.57 -9.95
C LEU A 30 -4.97 10.07 -8.55
N TRP A 31 -4.00 10.69 -7.88
CA TRP A 31 -4.14 11.14 -6.49
C TRP A 31 -4.32 12.65 -6.36
N LYS A 32 -4.65 13.32 -7.46
CA LYS A 32 -5.09 14.73 -7.46
C LYS A 32 -6.59 14.83 -7.27
N LYS A 33 -7.04 15.91 -6.64
CA LYS A 33 -8.48 16.20 -6.48
C LYS A 33 -9.21 16.21 -7.83
N SER A 34 -8.57 16.73 -8.87
CA SER A 34 -9.08 16.70 -10.25
C SER A 34 -9.24 15.30 -10.82
N GLY A 35 -8.47 14.33 -10.34
CA GLY A 35 -8.53 12.93 -10.79
C GLY A 35 -9.63 12.11 -10.10
N PHE A 36 -10.17 12.55 -8.97
CA PHE A 36 -11.15 11.78 -8.20
C PHE A 36 -12.51 11.60 -8.88
N ASP A 37 -12.85 12.45 -9.81
CA ASP A 37 -14.07 12.33 -10.63
C ASP A 37 -13.82 11.70 -12.00
N GLU A 38 -12.59 11.25 -12.25
CA GLU A 38 -12.17 10.65 -13.50
C GLU A 38 -12.35 9.12 -13.53
N SER A 39 -12.11 8.57 -14.70
CA SER A 39 -12.45 7.21 -15.09
C SER A 39 -11.78 6.07 -14.30
N GLU A 40 -10.80 6.32 -13.46
CA GLU A 40 -10.21 5.28 -12.61
C GLU A 40 -10.95 5.10 -11.28
N HIS A 41 -11.51 6.16 -10.71
CA HIS A 41 -12.25 6.10 -9.45
C HIS A 41 -13.70 5.66 -9.66
N MET A 42 -13.96 4.37 -9.55
CA MET A 42 -15.28 3.78 -9.81
C MET A 42 -16.26 3.98 -8.65
N PHE A 43 -15.78 3.78 -7.42
CA PHE A 43 -16.58 3.97 -6.21
C PHE A 43 -15.70 4.50 -5.07
N SER A 44 -15.99 5.73 -4.64
CA SER A 44 -15.24 6.41 -3.59
C SER A 44 -16.17 7.14 -2.63
N VAL A 45 -15.79 7.20 -1.35
CA VAL A 45 -16.45 8.10 -0.39
C VAL A 45 -15.91 9.50 -0.62
N ARG A 46 -16.83 10.41 -0.93
CA ARG A 46 -16.54 11.84 -1.09
C ARG A 46 -16.70 12.54 0.24
N THR A 47 -15.77 13.40 0.56
CA THR A 47 -15.75 14.17 1.80
C THR A 47 -15.54 15.65 1.53
N ARG A 48 -15.87 16.48 2.49
CA ARG A 48 -15.76 17.95 2.36
C ARG A 48 -15.20 18.55 3.64
N SER A 49 -14.02 19.13 3.55
CA SER A 49 -13.29 19.71 4.68
C SER A 49 -13.98 20.91 5.32
N ALA A 50 -14.74 21.67 4.54
CA ALA A 50 -15.47 22.87 5.02
C ALA A 50 -16.59 22.54 6.01
N ASP A 51 -16.98 21.28 6.15
CA ASP A 51 -18.10 20.85 6.95
C ASP A 51 -17.63 19.88 8.05
N GLU A 52 -18.01 20.16 9.32
CA GLU A 52 -17.61 19.34 10.45
C GLU A 52 -18.15 17.92 10.35
N GLU A 53 -19.34 17.76 9.80
CA GLU A 53 -20.03 16.50 9.69
C GLU A 53 -19.49 15.63 8.56
N TYR A 54 -19.03 16.23 7.45
CA TYR A 54 -18.67 15.52 6.23
C TYR A 54 -17.16 15.48 5.92
N GLY A 55 -16.33 16.07 6.77
CA GLY A 55 -14.88 15.94 6.70
C GLY A 55 -14.39 14.60 7.26
N ASN A 56 -13.24 14.12 6.77
CA ASN A 56 -12.61 12.90 7.29
C ASN A 56 -11.18 13.15 7.77
N GLY A 57 -10.63 12.20 8.53
CA GLY A 57 -9.27 12.23 9.06
C GLY A 57 -8.22 11.53 8.19
N VAL A 58 -8.56 11.06 7.00
CA VAL A 58 -7.67 10.21 6.18
C VAL A 58 -6.35 10.89 5.88
N HIS A 59 -6.38 12.18 5.47
CA HIS A 59 -5.15 12.93 5.24
C HIS A 59 -4.25 12.94 6.48
N GLN A 60 -4.78 13.32 7.64
CA GLN A 60 -4.02 13.36 8.89
C GLN A 60 -3.46 11.98 9.27
N TRP A 61 -4.23 10.92 9.06
CA TRP A 61 -3.82 9.58 9.46
C TRP A 61 -2.71 9.01 8.57
N TYR A 62 -2.72 9.32 7.30
CA TYR A 62 -1.79 8.76 6.31
C TYR A 62 -0.69 9.73 5.86
N CYS A 63 -0.98 11.03 5.79
CA CYS A 63 -0.03 12.05 5.31
C CYS A 63 0.46 13.01 6.41
N GLY A 64 -0.19 12.99 7.60
CA GLY A 64 0.08 13.92 8.68
C GLY A 64 -0.51 15.32 8.42
N MET A 65 -0.38 16.21 9.40
CA MET A 65 -0.79 17.61 9.27
C MET A 65 0.44 18.48 9.03
N GLN A 66 0.33 19.43 8.12
CA GLN A 66 1.42 20.32 7.73
C GLN A 66 1.03 21.79 7.98
N ASP A 67 2.00 22.65 8.25
CA ASP A 67 1.78 24.10 8.23
C ASP A 67 1.77 24.67 6.80
N ALA A 68 1.56 25.97 6.67
CA ALA A 68 1.53 26.66 5.38
C ALA A 68 2.89 26.58 4.61
N GLY A 69 3.98 26.26 5.30
CA GLY A 69 5.31 26.07 4.72
C GLY A 69 5.60 24.61 4.34
N GLY A 70 4.65 23.70 4.56
CA GLY A 70 4.84 22.26 4.30
C GLY A 70 5.62 21.52 5.38
N VAL A 71 5.85 22.13 6.54
CA VAL A 71 6.48 21.51 7.69
C VAL A 71 5.47 20.65 8.44
N LEU A 72 5.81 19.40 8.68
CA LEU A 72 4.93 18.45 9.35
C LEU A 72 4.76 18.83 10.83
N GLN A 73 3.56 19.16 11.25
CA GLN A 73 3.20 19.53 12.62
C GLN A 73 2.74 18.31 13.43
N LYS A 74 2.05 17.39 12.77
CA LYS A 74 1.68 16.09 13.35
C LYS A 74 2.04 15.00 12.36
N GLY A 75 2.82 14.04 12.82
CA GLY A 75 3.19 12.87 12.03
C GLY A 75 1.98 12.00 11.66
N PRO A 76 2.06 11.25 10.57
CA PRO A 76 1.04 10.28 10.22
C PRO A 76 0.97 9.16 11.26
N TRP A 77 -0.23 8.62 11.46
CA TRP A 77 -0.43 7.47 12.35
C TRP A 77 -0.10 6.14 11.66
N VAL A 78 -0.12 6.15 10.34
CA VAL A 78 0.16 4.99 9.50
C VAL A 78 1.33 5.32 8.60
N GLY A 79 2.44 4.63 8.81
CA GLY A 79 3.64 4.77 8.00
C GLY A 79 3.95 3.51 7.19
N ASN A 80 4.90 3.63 6.29
CA ASN A 80 5.36 2.52 5.47
C ASN A 80 6.11 1.48 6.31
N ARG A 81 5.82 0.21 6.10
CA ARG A 81 6.64 -0.87 6.60
C ARG A 81 7.82 -1.10 5.66
N PHE A 82 8.99 -1.36 6.23
CA PHE A 82 10.21 -1.61 5.47
C PHE A 82 10.05 -2.74 4.45
N HIS A 83 9.40 -3.83 4.81
CA HIS A 83 9.14 -4.95 3.91
C HIS A 83 8.37 -4.54 2.65
N TRP A 84 7.34 -3.70 2.82
CA TRP A 84 6.58 -3.19 1.69
C TRP A 84 7.44 -2.27 0.82
N TYR A 85 8.25 -1.43 1.45
CA TYR A 85 9.18 -0.54 0.75
C TYR A 85 10.18 -1.31 -0.12
N CYS A 86 10.66 -2.47 0.33
CA CYS A 86 11.60 -3.32 -0.39
C CYS A 86 10.99 -4.06 -1.61
N LEU A 87 9.68 -3.99 -1.81
CA LEU A 87 9.03 -4.63 -2.96
C LEU A 87 9.23 -3.87 -4.27
N PHE A 88 9.66 -2.61 -4.23
CA PHE A 88 9.66 -1.72 -5.38
C PHE A 88 11.01 -1.67 -6.10
N ASP A 89 10.92 -1.49 -7.42
CA ASP A 89 12.06 -1.14 -8.25
C ASP A 89 12.45 0.33 -8.08
N ASN A 90 13.65 0.69 -8.51
CA ASN A 90 14.23 2.02 -8.32
C ASN A 90 13.43 3.16 -8.93
N GLU A 91 12.71 2.89 -10.02
CA GLU A 91 12.04 3.92 -10.82
C GLU A 91 10.52 3.90 -10.67
N ASP A 92 9.98 2.97 -9.87
CA ASP A 92 8.56 2.83 -9.67
C ASP A 92 7.94 4.09 -9.05
N TYR A 93 6.97 4.69 -9.73
CA TYR A 93 6.31 5.92 -9.29
C TYR A 93 5.57 5.78 -7.98
N ARG A 94 5.11 4.58 -7.64
CA ARG A 94 4.42 4.32 -6.36
C ARG A 94 5.32 4.53 -5.16
N ILE A 95 6.65 4.41 -5.34
CA ILE A 95 7.63 4.69 -4.30
C ILE A 95 8.33 6.03 -4.51
N THR A 96 8.71 6.38 -5.74
CA THR A 96 9.45 7.61 -6.01
C THR A 96 8.59 8.86 -5.93
N LYS A 97 7.29 8.77 -6.27
CA LYS A 97 6.32 9.86 -6.20
C LYS A 97 5.23 9.63 -5.13
N GLY A 98 4.85 8.38 -4.91
CA GLY A 98 3.75 7.97 -4.04
C GLY A 98 4.08 7.94 -2.55
N VAL A 99 5.35 8.14 -2.19
CA VAL A 99 5.83 8.15 -0.81
C VAL A 99 6.62 9.42 -0.52
N LYS A 100 6.32 10.04 0.59
CA LYS A 100 7.12 11.13 1.13
C LYS A 100 8.23 10.53 1.98
N HIS A 101 9.45 10.54 1.45
CA HIS A 101 10.62 9.95 2.10
C HIS A 101 11.26 10.90 3.07
N ARG A 102 11.31 12.18 2.72
CA ARG A 102 11.99 13.23 3.44
C ARG A 102 11.03 14.40 3.69
N PHE A 103 11.04 14.88 4.91
CA PHE A 103 10.15 15.96 5.33
C PHE A 103 10.75 16.67 6.54
N GLN A 104 10.44 17.92 6.69
CA GLN A 104 10.75 18.67 7.89
C GLN A 104 9.62 18.41 8.90
N TYR A 105 10.01 18.07 10.11
CA TYR A 105 9.07 17.79 11.19
C TYR A 105 9.28 18.82 12.30
N ASP A 106 8.25 19.58 12.61
CA ASP A 106 8.14 20.53 13.72
C ASP A 106 9.39 21.37 13.99
N SER A 107 9.21 22.47 14.72
CA SER A 107 10.26 23.38 15.20
C SER A 107 11.32 22.72 16.12
N GLN A 108 11.01 21.58 16.74
CA GLN A 108 11.92 20.85 17.63
C GLN A 108 12.83 19.86 16.89
N VAL A 109 12.45 19.41 15.72
CA VAL A 109 13.24 18.49 14.90
C VAL A 109 13.48 19.11 13.54
N LYS A 110 14.54 19.88 13.42
CA LYS A 110 14.90 20.58 12.19
C LYS A 110 15.27 19.67 11.02
N ASN A 111 15.33 18.36 11.24
CA ASN A 111 15.82 17.39 10.26
C ASN A 111 14.68 16.49 9.78
N GLY A 112 14.59 16.30 8.49
CA GLY A 112 13.67 15.35 7.85
C GLY A 112 14.04 13.90 8.19
N ARG A 113 13.03 13.00 8.13
CA ARG A 113 13.19 11.57 8.37
C ARG A 113 12.43 10.80 7.32
N GLY A 114 12.83 9.59 7.08
CA GLY A 114 12.17 8.72 6.12
C GLY A 114 13.01 7.51 5.78
N TYR A 115 12.48 6.66 4.90
CA TYR A 115 13.24 5.58 4.29
C TYR A 115 14.08 6.11 3.12
N TYR A 116 15.04 5.31 2.72
CA TYR A 116 15.90 5.62 1.58
C TYR A 116 15.22 5.26 0.26
N TYR A 117 15.57 5.97 -0.79
CA TYR A 117 15.07 5.64 -2.12
C TYR A 117 15.62 4.31 -2.63
N PRO A 118 14.85 3.57 -3.40
CA PRO A 118 15.35 2.43 -4.16
C PRO A 118 16.58 2.82 -4.99
N GLY A 119 17.57 1.92 -5.06
CA GLY A 119 18.79 2.14 -5.83
C GLY A 119 19.90 2.90 -5.13
N THR A 120 19.65 3.58 -4.00
CA THR A 120 20.73 4.15 -3.20
C THR A 120 21.55 3.05 -2.52
N PRO A 121 22.86 3.30 -2.19
CA PRO A 121 23.64 2.33 -1.42
C PRO A 121 22.99 1.95 -0.10
N GLU A 122 22.41 2.91 0.60
CA GLU A 122 21.70 2.73 1.87
C GLU A 122 20.49 1.81 1.71
N TYR A 123 19.68 2.04 0.69
CA TYR A 123 18.55 1.19 0.38
C TYR A 123 18.98 -0.26 0.10
N LYS A 124 20.06 -0.45 -0.66
CA LYS A 124 20.59 -1.79 -0.93
C LYS A 124 21.05 -2.50 0.34
N LEU A 125 21.66 -1.79 1.28
CA LEU A 125 22.02 -2.34 2.58
C LEU A 125 20.80 -2.76 3.37
N MET A 126 19.76 -1.94 3.40
CA MET A 126 18.49 -2.28 4.04
C MET A 126 17.82 -3.48 3.37
N ALA A 127 17.78 -3.52 2.05
CA ALA A 127 17.21 -4.63 1.28
C ALA A 127 17.96 -5.95 1.49
N THR A 128 19.25 -5.91 1.82
CA THR A 128 20.05 -7.11 2.16
C THR A 128 19.89 -7.57 3.60
N GLY A 129 19.06 -6.90 4.39
CA GLY A 129 18.69 -7.34 5.74
C GLY A 129 19.60 -6.85 6.85
N LYS A 130 20.48 -5.88 6.59
CA LYS A 130 21.25 -5.24 7.65
C LYS A 130 20.37 -4.33 8.50
N ASN A 131 20.73 -4.19 9.77
CA ASN A 131 20.01 -3.34 10.70
C ASN A 131 20.03 -1.88 10.20
N MET A 132 18.86 -1.25 10.20
CA MET A 132 18.73 0.14 9.76
C MET A 132 19.48 1.13 10.65
N ASP A 133 19.73 0.80 11.91
CA ASP A 133 20.53 1.61 12.83
C ASP A 133 22.01 1.67 12.44
N ASP A 134 22.48 0.69 11.65
CA ASP A 134 23.86 0.63 11.16
C ASP A 134 24.06 1.44 9.87
N VAL A 135 22.99 1.88 9.23
CA VAL A 135 23.06 2.68 8.02
C VAL A 135 23.16 4.16 8.37
N LYS A 136 24.37 4.66 8.46
CA LYS A 136 24.62 6.10 8.65
C LYS A 136 24.47 6.82 7.32
N VAL A 137 23.48 7.70 7.25
CA VAL A 137 23.28 8.55 6.09
C VAL A 137 24.28 9.71 6.15
N GLN A 138 25.10 9.84 5.10
CA GLN A 138 25.87 11.04 4.86
C GLN A 138 25.05 12.02 4.02
N GLU A 139 24.92 13.22 4.50
CA GLU A 139 24.19 14.28 3.82
C GLU A 139 25.10 15.14 2.93
N PRO A 140 24.58 15.62 1.79
CA PRO A 140 23.31 15.31 1.15
C PRO A 140 23.38 13.97 0.39
N VAL A 141 22.31 13.18 0.47
CA VAL A 141 22.20 11.91 -0.24
C VAL A 141 21.43 12.11 -1.54
N ALA A 142 22.04 11.80 -2.68
CA ALA A 142 21.33 11.81 -3.95
C ALA A 142 20.23 10.69 -3.96
N PRO A 143 19.05 10.94 -4.54
CA PRO A 143 18.64 12.10 -5.32
C PRO A 143 18.15 13.31 -4.50
N PHE A 144 18.28 13.28 -3.21
CA PHE A 144 17.75 14.27 -2.29
C PHE A 144 18.73 15.40 -1.98
N ASN A 145 19.09 16.18 -2.95
CA ASN A 145 19.87 17.40 -2.73
C ASN A 145 18.93 18.57 -2.42
N ASP A 146 18.21 18.48 -1.29
CA ASP A 146 17.20 19.43 -0.86
C ASP A 146 17.70 20.39 0.23
N GLY A 147 18.98 20.27 0.61
CA GLY A 147 19.60 21.12 1.64
C GLY A 147 19.17 20.77 3.08
N LEU A 148 18.39 19.70 3.27
CA LEU A 148 17.95 19.26 4.59
C LEU A 148 18.98 18.29 5.16
N THR A 149 19.22 18.40 6.46
CA THR A 149 20.03 17.44 7.21
C THR A 149 19.14 16.38 7.83
N TYR A 150 19.48 15.10 7.65
CA TYR A 150 18.68 13.98 8.12
C TYR A 150 19.35 13.25 9.27
N THR A 151 18.60 12.94 10.30
CA THR A 151 19.07 12.10 11.39
C THR A 151 18.75 10.64 11.11
N ASN A 152 19.67 9.74 11.46
CA ASN A 152 19.56 8.30 11.24
C ASN A 152 18.46 7.60 12.02
N SER A 153 17.77 8.29 12.90
CA SER A 153 16.81 7.63 13.75
C SER A 153 15.49 7.46 13.00
N ILE A 154 15.22 6.26 12.57
CA ILE A 154 13.88 5.82 12.27
C ILE A 154 13.17 5.64 13.61
N SER A 155 12.86 6.73 14.28
CA SER A 155 11.99 6.63 15.43
C SER A 155 10.61 6.24 14.93
N SER A 156 9.89 5.46 15.72
CA SER A 156 8.54 4.96 15.45
C SER A 156 7.53 6.04 15.03
N ASN A 157 7.85 7.30 15.19
CA ASN A 157 6.93 8.42 14.97
C ASN A 157 7.16 9.19 13.66
N CYS A 158 8.17 8.84 12.86
CA CYS A 158 8.55 9.60 11.66
C CYS A 158 8.94 8.68 10.52
N LEU A 159 8.11 7.71 10.22
CA LEU A 159 8.27 6.83 9.07
C LEU A 159 7.91 7.57 7.79
N ALA A 160 8.51 7.17 6.66
CA ALA A 160 8.04 7.59 5.35
C ALA A 160 6.54 7.25 5.21
N PHE A 161 5.80 8.10 4.53
CA PHE A 161 4.35 8.01 4.45
C PHE A 161 3.83 8.22 3.03
N THR A 162 2.62 7.76 2.77
CA THR A 162 2.01 7.86 1.44
C THR A 162 1.60 9.29 1.10
N THR A 163 1.63 9.61 -0.19
CA THR A 163 1.09 10.86 -0.74
C THR A 163 -0.30 10.70 -1.35
N LYS A 164 -0.89 9.50 -1.33
CA LYS A 164 -2.21 9.20 -1.93
C LYS A 164 -3.33 10.14 -1.48
N TYR A 165 -3.26 10.65 -0.27
CA TYR A 165 -4.27 11.53 0.32
C TYR A 165 -3.72 12.93 0.64
N ALA A 166 -2.63 13.34 -0.03
CA ALA A 166 -1.94 14.59 0.28
C ALA A 166 -2.58 15.83 -0.39
N ASP A 167 -3.29 15.64 -1.50
CA ASP A 167 -3.91 16.73 -2.25
C ASP A 167 -5.27 17.11 -1.64
N VAL A 168 -5.23 17.95 -0.62
CA VAL A 168 -6.39 18.44 0.14
C VAL A 168 -6.46 19.96 0.11
N THR A 169 -7.64 20.52 0.38
CA THR A 169 -7.85 21.97 0.36
C THR A 169 -7.03 22.70 1.43
N ASP A 170 -6.96 22.13 2.63
CA ASP A 170 -6.21 22.70 3.75
C ASP A 170 -5.49 21.57 4.52
N PRO A 171 -4.18 21.43 4.37
CA PRO A 171 -3.40 20.40 5.05
C PRO A 171 -3.14 20.71 6.53
N THR A 172 -3.53 21.90 7.02
CA THR A 172 -3.30 22.33 8.41
C THR A 172 -4.37 21.83 9.37
N ILE A 173 -5.51 21.39 8.86
CA ILE A 173 -6.65 20.94 9.65
C ILE A 173 -6.78 19.42 9.66
N GLY A 174 -7.37 18.89 10.74
CA GLY A 174 -7.57 17.44 10.89
C GLY A 174 -8.72 16.85 10.06
N ARG A 175 -9.56 17.71 9.46
CA ARG A 175 -10.68 17.32 8.60
C ARG A 175 -10.37 17.71 7.18
N THR A 176 -10.50 16.75 6.29
CA THR A 176 -10.07 16.93 4.90
C THR A 176 -11.10 16.47 3.90
N ASP A 177 -10.91 16.86 2.67
CA ASP A 177 -11.69 16.49 1.49
C ASP A 177 -10.99 15.43 0.62
N ALA A 178 -10.04 14.69 1.19
CA ALA A 178 -9.44 13.54 0.54
C ALA A 178 -10.46 12.42 0.36
N TYR A 179 -10.61 11.93 -0.84
CA TYR A 179 -11.52 10.83 -1.14
C TYR A 179 -10.92 9.51 -0.69
N TRP A 180 -11.79 8.63 -0.18
CA TRP A 180 -11.42 7.24 0.10
C TRP A 180 -11.96 6.34 -1.02
N PRO A 181 -11.09 5.71 -1.82
CA PRO A 181 -11.53 4.78 -2.84
C PRO A 181 -11.88 3.43 -2.21
N PHE A 182 -13.08 2.92 -2.50
CA PHE A 182 -13.48 1.54 -2.23
C PHE A 182 -13.25 0.64 -3.43
N LEU A 183 -13.32 1.20 -4.64
CA LEU A 183 -13.11 0.45 -5.87
C LEU A 183 -12.50 1.37 -6.92
N ARG A 184 -11.38 0.97 -7.45
CA ARG A 184 -10.70 1.62 -8.57
C ARG A 184 -10.55 0.66 -9.76
N TYR A 185 -10.43 1.22 -10.96
CA TYR A 185 -10.20 0.42 -12.16
C TYR A 185 -8.93 -0.44 -12.06
N ALA A 186 -7.87 0.04 -11.40
CA ALA A 186 -6.68 -0.77 -11.13
C ALA A 186 -6.98 -2.06 -10.35
N ASP A 187 -7.92 -2.03 -9.40
CA ASP A 187 -8.34 -3.26 -8.69
C ASP A 187 -9.04 -4.24 -9.66
N ILE A 188 -9.89 -3.75 -10.55
CA ILE A 188 -10.52 -4.58 -11.60
C ILE A 188 -9.46 -5.25 -12.49
N VAL A 189 -8.43 -4.49 -12.90
CA VAL A 189 -7.33 -5.01 -13.72
C VAL A 189 -6.59 -6.14 -12.97
N LEU A 190 -6.32 -5.96 -11.69
CA LEU A 190 -5.63 -6.98 -10.86
C LEU A 190 -6.54 -8.17 -10.53
N ILE A 191 -7.85 -7.97 -10.38
CA ILE A 191 -8.84 -9.06 -10.28
C ILE A 191 -8.85 -9.88 -11.56
N TYR A 192 -8.80 -9.22 -12.72
CA TYR A 192 -8.73 -9.93 -14.01
C TYR A 192 -7.44 -10.74 -14.13
N ALA A 193 -6.28 -10.14 -13.81
CA ALA A 193 -4.99 -10.81 -13.83
C ALA A 193 -4.99 -12.06 -12.95
N GLU A 194 -5.48 -11.96 -11.71
CA GLU A 194 -5.58 -13.07 -10.77
C GLU A 194 -6.53 -14.16 -11.30
N ALA A 195 -7.70 -13.76 -11.79
CA ALA A 195 -8.69 -14.68 -12.31
C ALA A 195 -8.20 -15.44 -13.55
N GLN A 196 -7.49 -14.78 -14.45
CA GLN A 196 -6.87 -15.41 -15.62
C GLN A 196 -5.71 -16.33 -15.23
N CYS A 197 -4.92 -15.96 -14.22
CA CYS A 197 -3.90 -16.84 -13.67
C CYS A 197 -4.52 -18.12 -13.10
N GLU A 198 -5.64 -18.05 -12.40
CA GLU A 198 -6.28 -19.20 -11.80
C GLU A 198 -7.01 -20.10 -12.80
N LEU A 199 -7.58 -19.53 -13.86
CA LEU A 199 -8.30 -20.28 -14.90
C LEU A 199 -7.41 -21.16 -15.78
N ASN A 200 -6.14 -20.78 -15.95
CA ASN A 200 -5.22 -21.47 -16.85
C ASN A 200 -4.37 -22.49 -16.07
N ASP A 201 -4.08 -23.64 -16.68
CA ASP A 201 -3.21 -24.67 -16.07
C ASP A 201 -1.72 -24.26 -16.08
N GLY A 202 -1.33 -23.36 -16.96
CA GLY A 202 0.01 -22.82 -17.10
C GLY A 202 0.05 -21.30 -16.86
N ILE A 203 1.06 -20.67 -17.44
CA ILE A 203 1.20 -19.21 -17.43
C ILE A 203 0.17 -18.61 -18.39
N SER A 204 -0.60 -17.64 -17.89
CA SER A 204 -1.58 -16.90 -18.68
C SER A 204 -0.98 -15.61 -19.22
N GLN A 205 -0.95 -15.46 -20.54
CA GLN A 205 -0.52 -14.21 -21.18
C GLN A 205 -1.48 -13.06 -20.85
N ASP A 206 -2.79 -13.31 -20.84
CA ASP A 206 -3.79 -12.32 -20.46
C ASP A 206 -3.57 -11.76 -19.03
N ALA A 207 -3.12 -12.64 -18.10
CA ALA A 207 -2.78 -12.22 -16.75
C ALA A 207 -1.52 -11.34 -16.72
N ILE A 208 -0.50 -11.69 -17.53
CA ILE A 208 0.73 -10.89 -17.65
C ILE A 208 0.44 -9.53 -18.30
N ASP A 209 -0.37 -9.50 -19.35
CA ASP A 209 -0.74 -8.26 -20.04
C ASP A 209 -1.50 -7.30 -19.10
N ALA A 210 -2.44 -7.83 -18.33
CA ALA A 210 -3.17 -7.04 -17.34
C ALA A 210 -2.24 -6.54 -16.21
N LEU A 211 -1.33 -7.38 -15.74
CA LEU A 211 -0.32 -6.99 -14.76
C LEU A 211 0.57 -5.84 -15.30
N ASN A 212 0.95 -5.94 -16.57
CA ASN A 212 1.78 -4.94 -17.22
C ASN A 212 1.06 -3.61 -17.47
N ASP A 213 -0.25 -3.60 -17.66
CA ASP A 213 -1.02 -2.34 -17.69
C ASP A 213 -0.76 -1.49 -16.43
N ILE A 214 -0.72 -2.13 -15.25
CA ILE A 214 -0.41 -1.46 -13.96
C ILE A 214 1.06 -1.05 -13.89
N ARG A 215 1.97 -1.93 -14.29
CA ARG A 215 3.42 -1.70 -14.20
C ARG A 215 3.88 -0.59 -15.13
N ILE A 216 3.41 -0.58 -16.36
CA ILE A 216 3.70 0.48 -17.34
C ILE A 216 3.22 1.84 -16.81
N ARG A 217 1.97 1.92 -16.31
CA ARG A 217 1.45 3.14 -15.71
C ARG A 217 2.34 3.63 -14.56
N SER A 218 2.88 2.71 -13.78
CA SER A 218 3.68 2.98 -12.58
C SER A 218 5.18 3.12 -12.87
N ASN A 219 5.61 3.08 -14.13
CA ASN A 219 7.02 3.07 -14.52
C ASN A 219 7.83 1.97 -13.80
N ALA A 220 7.21 0.82 -13.59
CA ALA A 220 7.84 -0.36 -13.00
C ALA A 220 8.28 -1.33 -14.09
N LYS A 221 9.25 -2.20 -13.80
CA LYS A 221 9.72 -3.23 -14.73
C LYS A 221 8.57 -4.16 -15.12
N GLU A 222 8.35 -4.33 -16.42
CA GLU A 222 7.34 -5.23 -16.95
C GLU A 222 7.61 -6.69 -16.56
N ALA A 223 6.54 -7.44 -16.30
CA ALA A 223 6.57 -8.88 -16.15
C ALA A 223 6.76 -9.54 -17.51
N SER A 224 7.59 -10.59 -17.57
CA SER A 224 7.89 -11.30 -18.79
C SER A 224 8.06 -12.79 -18.54
N VAL A 225 7.82 -13.60 -19.55
CA VAL A 225 8.12 -15.05 -19.55
C VAL A 225 9.50 -15.34 -20.16
N THR A 226 10.25 -14.32 -20.54
CA THR A 226 11.58 -14.45 -21.13
C THR A 226 12.54 -13.46 -20.51
N GLY A 227 13.83 -13.78 -20.56
CA GLY A 227 14.88 -12.89 -20.07
C GLY A 227 15.16 -13.01 -18.57
N ASP A 228 15.91 -12.04 -18.04
CA ASP A 228 16.27 -12.03 -16.63
C ASP A 228 15.08 -11.70 -15.74
N GLY A 229 14.80 -12.59 -14.78
CA GLY A 229 13.61 -12.52 -13.92
C GLY A 229 12.33 -12.97 -14.61
N ALA A 230 12.43 -13.82 -15.64
CA ALA A 230 11.27 -14.43 -16.31
C ALA A 230 10.39 -15.21 -15.32
N ILE A 231 9.08 -15.12 -15.54
CA ILE A 231 8.07 -15.92 -14.83
C ILE A 231 8.03 -17.29 -15.53
N GLU A 232 8.43 -18.34 -14.83
CA GLU A 232 8.55 -19.68 -15.39
C GLU A 232 7.38 -20.60 -15.01
N THR A 233 6.64 -20.25 -13.97
CA THR A 233 5.56 -21.08 -13.44
C THR A 233 4.30 -20.27 -13.10
N LYS A 234 3.14 -20.96 -13.10
CA LYS A 234 1.88 -20.40 -12.60
C LYS A 234 1.99 -19.92 -11.13
N VAL A 235 2.77 -20.62 -10.31
CA VAL A 235 2.96 -20.28 -8.90
C VAL A 235 3.71 -18.95 -8.75
N GLU A 236 4.73 -18.74 -9.58
CA GLU A 236 5.45 -17.46 -9.64
C GLU A 236 4.55 -16.34 -10.14
N LEU A 237 3.78 -16.57 -11.21
CA LEU A 237 2.83 -15.57 -11.72
C LEU A 237 1.82 -15.16 -10.63
N ARG A 238 1.26 -16.14 -9.90
CA ARG A 238 0.37 -15.86 -8.77
C ARG A 238 1.06 -15.01 -7.71
N SER A 239 2.28 -15.35 -7.34
CA SER A 239 3.06 -14.59 -6.33
C SER A 239 3.32 -13.16 -6.78
N VAL A 240 3.65 -12.95 -8.05
CA VAL A 240 3.88 -11.64 -8.63
C VAL A 240 2.59 -10.80 -8.63
N ILE A 241 1.44 -11.39 -8.95
CA ILE A 241 0.14 -10.71 -8.89
C ILE A 241 -0.21 -10.32 -7.43
N PHE A 242 0.03 -11.22 -6.46
CA PHE A 242 -0.20 -10.94 -5.05
C PHE A 242 0.68 -9.82 -4.51
N GLU A 243 1.92 -9.74 -5.00
CA GLU A 243 2.83 -8.65 -4.70
C GLU A 243 2.38 -7.34 -5.36
N GLU A 244 1.95 -7.38 -6.61
CA GLU A 244 1.46 -6.21 -7.33
C GLU A 244 0.23 -5.58 -6.64
N ARG A 245 -0.71 -6.40 -6.15
CA ARG A 245 -1.82 -5.93 -5.34
C ARG A 245 -1.34 -5.24 -4.05
N ALA A 246 -0.29 -5.75 -3.41
CA ALA A 246 0.30 -5.13 -2.22
C ALA A 246 0.95 -3.77 -2.51
N LYS A 247 1.50 -3.59 -3.71
CA LYS A 247 2.09 -2.33 -4.17
C LYS A 247 1.01 -1.32 -4.56
N GLU A 248 0.09 -1.75 -5.40
CA GLU A 248 -0.89 -0.86 -6.02
C GLU A 248 -1.97 -0.38 -5.05
N LEU A 249 -2.56 -1.30 -4.30
CA LEU A 249 -3.68 -1.03 -3.40
C LEU A 249 -3.26 -0.71 -1.96
N ALA A 250 -1.96 -0.42 -1.75
CA ALA A 250 -1.47 -0.01 -0.44
C ALA A 250 -2.21 1.23 0.07
N TYR A 251 -2.55 1.23 1.35
CA TYR A 251 -3.30 2.30 2.04
C TYR A 251 -4.77 2.48 1.62
N GLU A 252 -5.35 1.53 0.89
CA GLU A 252 -6.75 1.56 0.46
C GLU A 252 -7.64 0.58 1.25
N GLY A 253 -7.05 -0.25 2.10
CA GLY A 253 -7.77 -1.13 3.01
C GLY A 253 -7.85 -2.60 2.57
N ASP A 254 -7.44 -2.93 1.36
CA ASP A 254 -7.65 -4.25 0.73
C ASP A 254 -6.74 -5.35 1.27
N ARG A 255 -5.51 -5.02 1.68
CA ARG A 255 -4.47 -6.02 1.98
C ARG A 255 -4.88 -7.10 2.97
N ARG A 256 -5.59 -6.73 4.03
CA ARG A 256 -6.08 -7.71 5.02
C ARG A 256 -7.01 -8.73 4.38
N TRP A 257 -7.93 -8.27 3.54
CA TRP A 257 -8.92 -9.10 2.89
C TRP A 257 -8.31 -10.01 1.84
N ASP A 258 -7.33 -9.52 1.10
CA ASP A 258 -6.53 -10.31 0.17
C ASP A 258 -5.83 -11.47 0.90
N LEU A 259 -5.11 -11.18 1.98
CA LEU A 259 -4.40 -12.21 2.75
C LEU A 259 -5.35 -13.24 3.37
N LEU A 260 -6.54 -12.82 3.81
CA LEU A 260 -7.56 -13.73 4.34
C LEU A 260 -8.14 -14.64 3.27
N ARG A 261 -8.54 -14.09 2.11
CA ARG A 261 -9.12 -14.88 1.02
C ARG A 261 -8.11 -15.83 0.37
N TRP A 262 -6.83 -15.50 0.41
CA TRP A 262 -5.74 -16.37 -0.05
C TRP A 262 -5.34 -17.43 1.01
N GLY A 263 -5.84 -17.32 2.24
CA GLY A 263 -5.52 -18.25 3.34
C GLY A 263 -4.13 -18.09 3.93
N ILE A 264 -3.41 -17.00 3.62
CA ILE A 264 -2.00 -16.77 4.03
C ILE A 264 -1.87 -15.66 5.08
N TYR A 265 -2.97 -15.19 5.66
CA TYR A 265 -2.95 -14.07 6.59
C TYR A 265 -2.04 -14.29 7.80
N LEU A 266 -2.13 -15.46 8.44
CA LEU A 266 -1.34 -15.75 9.63
C LEU A 266 0.14 -15.86 9.30
N ASP A 267 0.49 -16.53 8.21
CA ASP A 267 1.88 -16.74 7.79
C ASP A 267 2.53 -15.38 7.46
N VAL A 268 1.89 -14.57 6.64
CA VAL A 268 2.42 -13.26 6.27
C VAL A 268 2.51 -12.35 7.48
N MET A 269 1.45 -12.24 8.30
CA MET A 269 1.45 -11.33 9.43
C MET A 269 2.45 -11.71 10.52
N ASN A 270 2.71 -12.99 10.71
CA ASN A 270 3.67 -13.48 11.69
C ASN A 270 5.12 -13.49 11.17
N SER A 271 5.31 -13.44 9.84
CA SER A 271 6.64 -13.28 9.23
C SER A 271 7.10 -11.82 9.15
N LEU A 272 6.21 -10.85 9.37
CA LEU A 272 6.52 -9.42 9.33
C LEU A 272 7.23 -8.93 10.62
N GLY A 273 8.20 -9.68 11.11
CA GLY A 273 9.07 -9.29 12.21
C GLY A 273 10.11 -8.26 11.78
N GLY A 274 10.98 -7.90 12.71
CA GLY A 274 12.20 -7.15 12.43
C GLY A 274 13.18 -7.94 11.55
N ILE A 275 14.27 -7.30 11.21
CA ILE A 275 15.42 -7.96 10.57
C ILE A 275 16.48 -8.15 11.64
N ASN A 276 17.00 -9.37 11.79
CA ASN A 276 18.10 -9.68 12.69
C ASN A 276 19.43 -9.13 12.16
N GLU A 277 20.43 -9.04 13.02
CA GLU A 277 21.78 -8.63 12.67
C GLU A 277 22.42 -9.52 11.58
N ASP A 278 22.03 -10.77 11.49
CA ASP A 278 22.47 -11.71 10.45
C ASP A 278 21.69 -11.60 9.13
N GLY A 279 20.77 -10.65 9.05
CA GLY A 279 19.93 -10.43 7.87
C GLY A 279 18.72 -11.37 7.78
N THR A 280 18.50 -12.25 8.75
CA THR A 280 17.30 -13.06 8.79
C THR A 280 16.12 -12.25 9.29
N ARG A 281 14.90 -12.57 8.81
CA ARG A 281 13.67 -11.95 9.31
C ARG A 281 13.29 -12.58 10.63
N THR A 282 13.14 -11.78 11.67
CA THR A 282 12.48 -12.24 12.88
C THR A 282 10.98 -12.30 12.65
N PRO A 283 10.31 -13.41 12.97
CA PRO A 283 8.91 -13.37 13.32
C PRO A 283 8.73 -12.39 14.49
N TYR A 284 7.52 -11.88 14.73
CA TYR A 284 7.23 -11.15 15.96
C TYR A 284 7.71 -12.02 17.12
N ASP A 285 8.75 -11.54 17.81
CA ASP A 285 9.35 -12.27 18.91
C ASP A 285 8.37 -12.39 20.10
N GLU A 286 8.75 -13.17 21.08
CA GLU A 286 7.94 -13.34 22.29
C GLU A 286 7.76 -12.00 23.05
N GLY A 287 8.69 -11.07 22.94
CA GLY A 287 8.58 -9.72 23.49
C GLY A 287 7.54 -8.87 22.78
N SER A 288 7.14 -9.24 21.56
CA SER A 288 6.10 -8.60 20.74
C SER A 288 4.81 -9.41 20.69
N ILE A 289 4.52 -10.19 21.70
CA ILE A 289 3.37 -11.13 21.77
C ILE A 289 2.04 -10.49 21.39
N ASN A 290 1.83 -9.22 21.71
CA ASN A 290 0.62 -8.49 21.37
C ASN A 290 0.46 -8.24 19.86
N LYS A 291 1.50 -8.47 19.07
CA LYS A 291 1.51 -8.29 17.62
C LYS A 291 1.37 -9.60 16.86
N ARG A 292 1.60 -10.74 17.55
CA ARG A 292 1.43 -12.06 16.96
C ARG A 292 -0.04 -12.29 16.60
N ARG A 293 -0.28 -12.89 15.43
CA ARG A 293 -1.62 -13.26 14.97
C ARG A 293 -1.87 -14.75 15.22
N GLU A 294 -3.04 -15.04 15.76
CA GLU A 294 -3.54 -16.38 16.08
C GLU A 294 -4.78 -16.67 15.24
N PHE A 295 -5.25 -17.90 15.25
CA PHE A 295 -6.44 -18.32 14.49
C PHE A 295 -7.66 -17.43 14.73
N ARG A 296 -7.88 -16.98 15.97
CA ARG A 296 -8.98 -16.06 16.30
C ARG A 296 -8.94 -14.75 15.51
N HIS A 297 -7.76 -14.31 15.06
CA HIS A 297 -7.60 -13.05 14.32
C HIS A 297 -7.99 -13.14 12.84
N LEU A 298 -8.40 -14.33 12.37
CA LEU A 298 -9.01 -14.48 11.04
C LEU A 298 -10.40 -13.84 10.97
N LEU A 299 -11.11 -13.80 12.10
CA LEU A 299 -12.40 -13.13 12.24
C LEU A 299 -12.30 -11.99 13.25
N TYR A 300 -13.10 -10.97 13.08
CA TYR A 300 -13.27 -9.96 14.11
C TYR A 300 -14.15 -10.48 15.25
N PRO A 301 -13.97 -9.98 16.50
CA PRO A 301 -14.94 -10.24 17.54
C PRO A 301 -16.29 -9.61 17.17
N LEU A 302 -17.37 -10.26 17.54
CA LEU A 302 -18.68 -9.64 17.50
C LEU A 302 -18.74 -8.51 18.54
N PRO A 303 -19.36 -7.36 18.23
CA PRO A 303 -19.52 -6.29 19.20
C PRO A 303 -20.20 -6.79 20.47
N SER A 304 -19.71 -6.38 21.63
CA SER A 304 -20.26 -6.84 22.92
C SER A 304 -21.75 -6.51 23.09
N LEU A 305 -22.18 -5.36 22.58
CA LEU A 305 -23.58 -4.98 22.57
C LEU A 305 -24.43 -5.96 21.76
N GLU A 306 -23.98 -6.34 20.57
CA GLU A 306 -24.66 -7.32 19.71
C GLU A 306 -24.78 -8.68 20.42
N VAL A 307 -23.68 -9.19 20.98
CA VAL A 307 -23.68 -10.45 21.73
C VAL A 307 -24.61 -10.42 22.93
N SER A 308 -24.74 -9.27 23.60
CA SER A 308 -25.59 -9.14 24.80
C SER A 308 -27.06 -8.91 24.50
N THR A 309 -27.43 -8.40 23.34
CA THR A 309 -28.80 -8.00 23.00
C THR A 309 -29.48 -8.91 21.98
N ASN A 310 -28.71 -9.56 21.14
CA ASN A 310 -29.22 -10.45 20.10
C ASN A 310 -29.36 -11.87 20.62
N MET A 311 -30.59 -12.28 20.97
CA MET A 311 -30.87 -13.62 21.51
C MET A 311 -30.55 -14.79 20.56
N ALA A 312 -30.28 -14.52 19.29
CA ALA A 312 -29.84 -15.54 18.32
C ALA A 312 -28.32 -15.79 18.36
N ILE A 313 -27.58 -15.03 19.15
CA ILE A 313 -26.12 -15.17 19.29
C ILE A 313 -25.79 -15.75 20.66
N ASP A 314 -25.41 -17.01 20.69
CA ASP A 314 -25.03 -17.69 21.95
C ASP A 314 -23.62 -17.34 22.42
N LYS A 315 -22.69 -17.05 21.51
CA LYS A 315 -21.29 -16.79 21.80
C LYS A 315 -20.60 -15.99 20.71
N ASN A 316 -19.48 -15.39 21.06
CA ASN A 316 -18.61 -14.68 20.13
C ASN A 316 -17.94 -15.61 19.11
N ASN A 317 -17.27 -15.04 18.12
CA ASN A 317 -16.46 -15.80 17.16
C ASN A 317 -15.37 -16.62 17.88
N PRO A 318 -14.94 -17.77 17.32
CA PRO A 318 -13.99 -18.66 17.97
C PRO A 318 -12.72 -17.95 18.46
N GLY A 319 -12.38 -18.16 19.74
CA GLY A 319 -11.22 -17.55 20.38
C GLY A 319 -11.43 -16.13 20.91
N TRP A 320 -12.63 -15.59 20.78
CA TRP A 320 -13.07 -14.33 21.40
C TRP A 320 -14.10 -14.66 22.48
N ASN A 321 -13.77 -14.36 23.73
CA ASN A 321 -14.66 -14.59 24.89
C ASN A 321 -15.32 -13.28 25.32
#